data_ac0819a5db8636800124c6598437a7bf
#
_entry.id   ac0819a5db8636800124c6598437a7bf
#
_cell.length_a   1.000
_cell.length_b   1.000
_cell.length_c   1.000
_cell.angle_alpha   90.00
_cell.angle_beta   90.00
_cell.angle_gamma   90.00
#
_symmetry.space_group_name_H-M   'P 1'
#
loop_
_entity.id
_entity.type
_entity.pdbx_description
1 polymer ?
#
loop_
_entity_poly.entity_id
_entity_poly.type
_entity_poly.pdbx_seq_one_letter_code
_entity_poly.pdbx_strand_id
1 'polypeptide(L)'
;AQSSDRRTGTTRYANVLIFGMMGGVALCADLRAYGLREVYRDWKNKSAYYTMEDYAGVVEKYGQLYPALKNEYKFLFEYGHSLHKTGRYEESNAVLEQGVRHSADPMFWNVMGNNFLALKQYDRSEAAYLRAYYTCPNRIYPLYLLTKLGAARGDRAKMEHYGHILLDKRPKVPSPAVDEMKAEIRRMFEDKPNTNE
;
A
#
# COMPACT_ATOMS: atom_id res chain seq x y z
N ALA A 1 65.14 -20.63 -24.48
CA ALA A 1 64.31 -21.26 -23.45
C ALA A 1 63.89 -20.29 -22.32
N GLN A 2 63.78 -18.95 -22.59
CA GLN A 2 63.40 -17.95 -21.57
C GLN A 2 62.04 -17.28 -21.76
N SER A 3 61.24 -17.67 -22.76
CA SER A 3 59.93 -17.02 -23.07
C SER A 3 58.69 -17.73 -22.48
N SER A 4 58.85 -18.96 -21.97
CA SER A 4 57.73 -19.77 -21.48
C SER A 4 57.38 -19.47 -19.99
N ASP A 5 58.34 -18.98 -19.20
CA ASP A 5 58.17 -18.80 -17.73
C ASP A 5 57.44 -17.51 -17.37
N ARG A 6 57.46 -16.47 -18.21
CA ARG A 6 56.72 -15.23 -17.97
C ARG A 6 55.20 -15.35 -18.17
N ARG A 7 54.74 -16.26 -19.04
CA ARG A 7 53.29 -16.45 -19.28
C ARG A 7 52.60 -17.21 -18.15
N THR A 8 53.28 -18.12 -17.48
CA THR A 8 52.70 -18.88 -16.36
C THR A 8 52.53 -18.03 -15.09
N GLY A 9 53.45 -17.08 -14.86
CA GLY A 9 53.35 -16.16 -13.73
C GLY A 9 52.14 -15.22 -13.84
N THR A 10 51.96 -14.58 -14.99
CA THR A 10 50.85 -13.61 -15.21
C THR A 10 49.50 -14.29 -15.13
N THR A 11 49.34 -15.52 -15.62
CA THR A 11 48.08 -16.27 -15.55
C THR A 11 47.75 -16.68 -14.09
N ARG A 12 48.73 -17.02 -13.28
CA ARG A 12 48.53 -17.35 -11.85
C ARG A 12 48.07 -16.13 -11.05
N TYR A 13 48.67 -14.96 -11.27
CA TYR A 13 48.24 -13.73 -10.61
C TYR A 13 46.86 -13.27 -11.07
N ALA A 14 46.52 -13.40 -12.36
CA ALA A 14 45.18 -13.12 -12.89
C ALA A 14 44.13 -14.03 -12.24
N ASN A 15 44.38 -15.32 -12.09
CA ASN A 15 43.46 -16.25 -11.45
C ASN A 15 43.27 -15.94 -9.96
N VAL A 16 44.33 -15.60 -9.23
CA VAL A 16 44.25 -15.21 -7.82
C VAL A 16 43.42 -13.95 -7.64
N LEU A 17 43.57 -12.95 -8.53
CA LEU A 17 42.77 -11.71 -8.51
C LEU A 17 41.29 -12.00 -8.84
N ILE A 18 41.00 -12.88 -9.82
CA ILE A 18 39.63 -13.25 -10.17
C ILE A 18 38.95 -13.98 -9.00
N PHE A 19 39.63 -14.97 -8.39
CA PHE A 19 39.10 -15.69 -7.23
C PHE A 19 38.92 -14.78 -6.02
N GLY A 20 39.84 -13.84 -5.78
CA GLY A 20 39.74 -12.84 -4.72
C GLY A 20 38.55 -11.91 -4.93
N MET A 21 38.31 -11.42 -6.16
CA MET A 21 37.14 -10.59 -6.49
C MET A 21 35.83 -11.37 -6.36
N MET A 22 35.79 -12.62 -6.86
CA MET A 22 34.57 -13.47 -6.71
C MET A 22 34.28 -13.78 -5.24
N GLY A 23 35.28 -14.08 -4.44
CA GLY A 23 35.15 -14.26 -2.98
C GLY A 23 34.67 -13.01 -2.27
N GLY A 24 35.19 -11.85 -2.63
CA GLY A 24 34.75 -10.54 -2.11
C GLY A 24 33.29 -10.23 -2.45
N VAL A 25 32.85 -10.49 -3.69
CA VAL A 25 31.46 -10.31 -4.13
C VAL A 25 30.53 -11.26 -3.38
N ALA A 26 30.92 -12.55 -3.23
CA ALA A 26 30.13 -13.53 -2.47
C ALA A 26 29.97 -13.09 -1.01
N LEU A 27 31.05 -12.68 -0.35
CA LEU A 27 31.03 -12.21 1.04
C LEU A 27 30.15 -10.97 1.21
N CYS A 28 30.23 -10.01 0.28
CA CYS A 28 29.35 -8.82 0.29
C CYS A 28 27.87 -9.20 0.10
N ALA A 29 27.58 -10.18 -0.77
CA ALA A 29 26.22 -10.69 -0.97
C ALA A 29 25.67 -11.37 0.30
N ASP A 30 26.49 -12.17 0.97
CA ASP A 30 26.13 -12.84 2.24
C ASP A 30 25.89 -11.86 3.38
N LEU A 31 26.75 -10.86 3.53
CA LEU A 31 26.58 -9.79 4.54
C LEU A 31 25.33 -8.97 4.28
N ARG A 32 25.03 -8.68 3.00
CA ARG A 32 23.81 -7.97 2.62
C ARG A 32 22.55 -8.81 2.88
N ALA A 33 22.61 -10.09 2.56
CA ALA A 33 21.51 -11.03 2.83
C ALA A 33 21.27 -11.19 4.34
N TYR A 34 22.33 -11.24 5.14
CA TYR A 34 22.23 -11.29 6.60
C TYR A 34 21.58 -10.01 7.14
N GLY A 35 22.06 -8.84 6.73
CA GLY A 35 21.48 -7.54 7.14
C GLY A 35 19.99 -7.45 6.79
N LEU A 36 19.58 -7.92 5.60
CA LEU A 36 18.18 -7.95 5.19
C LEU A 36 17.33 -8.88 6.09
N ARG A 37 17.84 -10.04 6.46
CA ARG A 37 17.14 -10.96 7.39
C ARG A 37 16.89 -10.32 8.75
N GLU A 38 17.87 -9.59 9.28
CA GLU A 38 17.73 -8.86 10.54
C GLU A 38 16.64 -7.79 10.45
N VAL A 39 16.61 -7.01 9.35
CA VAL A 39 15.58 -5.99 9.11
C VAL A 39 14.18 -6.63 9.01
N TYR A 40 14.04 -7.76 8.31
CA TYR A 40 12.77 -8.49 8.24
C TYR A 40 12.33 -9.02 9.61
N ARG A 41 13.26 -9.54 10.39
CA ARG A 41 12.99 -10.00 11.76
C ARG A 41 12.53 -8.84 12.64
N ASP A 42 13.19 -7.69 12.55
CA ASP A 42 12.85 -6.51 13.30
C ASP A 42 11.45 -5.98 12.91
N TRP A 43 11.13 -5.93 11.61
CA TRP A 43 9.77 -5.60 11.17
C TRP A 43 8.75 -6.57 11.75
N LYS A 44 8.97 -7.88 11.67
CA LYS A 44 8.03 -8.88 12.21
C LYS A 44 7.81 -8.72 13.71
N ASN A 45 8.85 -8.41 14.46
CA ASN A 45 8.73 -8.12 15.88
C ASN A 45 7.93 -6.84 16.16
N LYS A 46 8.08 -5.83 15.30
CA LYS A 46 7.37 -4.54 15.41
C LYS A 46 5.96 -4.58 14.81
N SER A 47 5.58 -5.58 14.03
CA SER A 47 4.24 -5.69 13.44
C SER A 47 3.13 -5.86 14.48
N ALA A 48 3.48 -6.23 15.71
CA ALA A 48 2.55 -6.25 16.83
C ALA A 48 1.92 -4.87 17.11
N TYR A 49 2.66 -3.77 16.95
CA TYR A 49 2.12 -2.41 17.09
C TYR A 49 0.99 -2.13 16.10
N TYR A 50 1.13 -2.59 14.86
CA TYR A 50 0.09 -2.47 13.86
C TYR A 50 -1.15 -3.29 14.21
N THR A 51 -0.98 -4.51 14.71
CA THR A 51 -2.07 -5.38 15.14
C THR A 51 -2.80 -4.81 16.37
N MET A 52 -2.08 -4.12 17.25
CA MET A 52 -2.64 -3.43 18.42
C MET A 52 -3.21 -2.03 18.09
N GLU A 53 -3.21 -1.65 16.81
CA GLU A 53 -3.65 -0.33 16.34
C GLU A 53 -2.87 0.86 16.93
N ASP A 54 -1.65 0.60 17.45
CA ASP A 54 -0.71 1.67 17.85
C ASP A 54 -0.03 2.26 16.60
N TYR A 55 -0.81 3.00 15.82
CA TYR A 55 -0.36 3.58 14.56
C TYR A 55 0.75 4.62 14.73
N ALA A 56 0.78 5.35 15.84
CA ALA A 56 1.85 6.28 16.14
C ALA A 56 3.17 5.55 16.39
N GLY A 57 3.15 4.48 17.18
CA GLY A 57 4.30 3.60 17.40
C GLY A 57 4.79 2.93 16.12
N VAL A 58 3.87 2.52 15.21
CA VAL A 58 4.25 2.02 13.89
C VAL A 58 4.99 3.10 13.10
N VAL A 59 4.45 4.31 13.02
CA VAL A 59 5.05 5.40 12.22
C VAL A 59 6.47 5.70 12.69
N GLU A 60 6.69 5.78 14.01
CA GLU A 60 8.02 5.99 14.57
C GLU A 60 9.00 4.87 14.21
N LYS A 61 8.59 3.61 14.42
CA LYS A 61 9.47 2.45 14.28
C LYS A 61 9.69 2.05 12.83
N TYR A 62 8.66 2.16 11.98
CA TYR A 62 8.75 1.78 10.57
C TYR A 62 9.52 2.81 9.74
N GLY A 63 9.54 4.07 10.14
CA GLY A 63 10.35 5.09 9.48
C GLY A 63 11.81 4.70 9.35
N GLN A 64 12.38 4.04 10.38
CA GLN A 64 13.75 3.55 10.39
C GLN A 64 13.97 2.35 9.45
N LEU A 65 12.95 1.53 9.22
CA LEU A 65 13.01 0.33 8.39
C LEU A 65 12.69 0.62 6.91
N TYR A 66 12.03 1.75 6.63
CA TYR A 66 11.54 2.09 5.30
C TYR A 66 12.60 2.04 4.19
N PRO A 67 13.85 2.55 4.36
CA PRO A 67 14.86 2.49 3.31
C PRO A 67 15.19 1.07 2.85
N ALA A 68 15.14 0.09 3.77
CA ALA A 68 15.46 -1.30 3.49
C ALA A 68 14.25 -2.08 2.95
N LEU A 69 13.01 -1.71 3.37
CA LEU A 69 11.77 -2.44 3.05
C LEU A 69 10.87 -1.73 2.03
N LYS A 70 11.40 -0.71 1.32
CA LYS A 70 10.63 0.08 0.34
C LYS A 70 10.07 -0.69 -0.85
N ASN A 71 10.41 -1.97 -1.02
CA ASN A 71 9.87 -2.84 -2.06
C ASN A 71 8.98 -3.96 -1.48
N GLU A 72 8.81 -4.01 -0.15
CA GLU A 72 7.97 -5.00 0.51
C GLU A 72 6.55 -4.46 0.67
N TYR A 73 5.62 -4.92 -0.17
CA TYR A 73 4.28 -4.34 -0.26
C TYR A 73 3.47 -4.43 1.04
N LYS A 74 3.63 -5.51 1.83
CA LYS A 74 2.93 -5.64 3.12
C LYS A 74 3.40 -4.60 4.12
N PHE A 75 4.72 -4.41 4.20
CA PHE A 75 5.32 -3.35 5.02
C PHE A 75 4.82 -1.96 4.58
N LEU A 76 4.83 -1.70 3.26
CA LEU A 76 4.38 -0.43 2.70
C LEU A 76 2.90 -0.16 2.98
N PHE A 77 2.05 -1.21 2.96
CA PHE A 77 0.65 -1.06 3.33
C PHE A 77 0.48 -0.72 4.81
N GLU A 78 1.10 -1.48 5.72
CA GLU A 78 1.04 -1.23 7.17
C GLU A 78 1.54 0.18 7.50
N TYR A 79 2.66 0.59 6.92
CA TYR A 79 3.25 1.91 7.15
C TYR A 79 2.37 3.04 6.59
N GLY A 80 1.96 2.93 5.32
CA GLY A 80 1.09 3.92 4.68
C GLY A 80 -0.27 4.05 5.38
N HIS A 81 -0.88 2.93 5.80
CA HIS A 81 -2.12 2.94 6.55
C HIS A 81 -1.94 3.60 7.94
N SER A 82 -0.82 3.35 8.62
CA SER A 82 -0.53 3.99 9.90
C SER A 82 -0.30 5.50 9.76
N LEU A 83 0.36 5.93 8.69
CA LEU A 83 0.48 7.35 8.34
C LEU A 83 -0.89 7.99 8.07
N HIS A 84 -1.80 7.29 7.37
CA HIS A 84 -3.19 7.72 7.20
C HIS A 84 -3.90 7.90 8.56
N LYS A 85 -3.81 6.90 9.44
CA LYS A 85 -4.45 6.92 10.76
C LYS A 85 -3.91 8.02 11.68
N THR A 86 -2.66 8.44 11.48
CA THR A 86 -2.04 9.56 12.22
C THR A 86 -2.19 10.92 11.53
N GLY A 87 -2.98 11.00 10.46
CA GLY A 87 -3.27 12.26 9.75
C GLY A 87 -2.15 12.74 8.81
N ARG A 88 -1.12 11.93 8.57
CA ARG A 88 0.01 12.25 7.68
C ARG A 88 -0.30 11.84 6.24
N TYR A 89 -1.31 12.46 5.65
CA TYR A 89 -1.96 11.99 4.41
C TYR A 89 -1.05 12.03 3.18
N GLU A 90 -0.25 13.07 3.00
CA GLU A 90 0.69 13.20 1.88
C GLU A 90 1.80 12.15 1.95
N GLU A 91 2.34 11.92 3.14
CA GLU A 91 3.36 10.91 3.37
C GLU A 91 2.79 9.50 3.21
N SER A 92 1.56 9.28 3.69
CA SER A 92 0.83 8.05 3.45
C SER A 92 0.71 7.76 1.95
N ASN A 93 0.29 8.76 1.15
CA ASN A 93 0.18 8.60 -0.29
C ASN A 93 1.53 8.23 -0.94
N ALA A 94 2.62 8.91 -0.55
CA ALA A 94 3.94 8.63 -1.10
C ALA A 94 4.40 7.18 -0.82
N VAL A 95 4.13 6.66 0.37
CA VAL A 95 4.42 5.27 0.75
C VAL A 95 3.52 4.28 0.01
N LEU A 96 2.21 4.56 -0.07
CA LEU A 96 1.25 3.69 -0.74
C LEU A 96 1.47 3.64 -2.26
N GLU A 97 1.89 4.73 -2.90
CA GLU A 97 2.29 4.77 -4.31
C GLU A 97 3.48 3.84 -4.63
N GLN A 98 4.40 3.65 -3.68
CA GLN A 98 5.42 2.61 -3.83
C GLN A 98 4.78 1.22 -3.77
N GLY A 99 3.84 1.02 -2.83
CA GLY A 99 3.18 -0.27 -2.61
C GLY A 99 2.40 -0.78 -3.81
N VAL A 100 1.68 0.09 -4.53
CA VAL A 100 0.91 -0.29 -5.73
C VAL A 100 1.77 -0.74 -6.91
N ARG A 101 3.08 -0.48 -6.88
CA ARG A 101 4.02 -1.02 -7.89
C ARG A 101 4.32 -2.50 -7.65
N HIS A 102 4.07 -2.99 -6.44
CA HIS A 102 4.40 -4.35 -6.00
C HIS A 102 3.17 -5.17 -5.61
N SER A 103 1.97 -4.57 -5.60
CA SER A 103 0.73 -5.23 -5.20
C SER A 103 -0.47 -4.73 -6.00
N ALA A 104 -1.36 -5.65 -6.37
CA ALA A 104 -2.66 -5.35 -6.95
C ALA A 104 -3.78 -5.28 -5.90
N ASP A 105 -3.47 -5.22 -4.60
CA ASP A 105 -4.51 -5.14 -3.56
C ASP A 105 -5.24 -3.78 -3.64
N PRO A 106 -6.56 -3.77 -3.88
CA PRO A 106 -7.35 -2.54 -3.97
C PRO A 106 -7.36 -1.71 -2.69
N MET A 107 -6.95 -2.28 -1.54
CA MET A 107 -6.90 -1.54 -0.28
C MET A 107 -5.91 -0.37 -0.31
N PHE A 108 -4.80 -0.49 -1.07
CA PHE A 108 -3.89 0.64 -1.28
C PHE A 108 -4.63 1.86 -1.86
N TRP A 109 -5.40 1.62 -2.92
CA TRP A 109 -6.18 2.67 -3.59
C TRP A 109 -7.29 3.23 -2.70
N ASN A 110 -7.94 2.39 -1.88
CA ASN A 110 -8.95 2.85 -0.93
C ASN A 110 -8.35 3.80 0.12
N VAL A 111 -7.19 3.45 0.69
CA VAL A 111 -6.53 4.33 1.68
C VAL A 111 -6.05 5.63 1.02
N MET A 112 -5.46 5.56 -0.18
CA MET A 112 -5.09 6.77 -0.93
C MET A 112 -6.31 7.66 -1.23
N GLY A 113 -7.43 7.06 -1.62
CA GLY A 113 -8.69 7.78 -1.82
C GLY A 113 -9.18 8.49 -0.56
N ASN A 114 -9.09 7.82 0.61
CA ASN A 114 -9.41 8.43 1.91
C ASN A 114 -8.46 9.60 2.23
N ASN A 115 -7.17 9.48 1.91
CA ASN A 115 -6.21 10.58 2.08
C ASN A 115 -6.58 11.78 1.21
N PHE A 116 -6.88 11.55 -0.08
CA PHE A 116 -7.29 12.62 -0.99
C PHE A 116 -8.60 13.27 -0.55
N LEU A 117 -9.54 12.50 -0.01
CA LEU A 117 -10.78 13.03 0.56
C LEU A 117 -10.49 13.94 1.77
N ALA A 118 -9.64 13.50 2.70
CA ALA A 118 -9.23 14.30 3.85
C ALA A 118 -8.54 15.62 3.44
N LEU A 119 -7.77 15.58 2.33
CA LEU A 119 -7.13 16.75 1.72
C LEU A 119 -8.08 17.56 0.83
N LYS A 120 -9.38 17.22 0.75
CA LYS A 120 -10.40 17.83 -0.12
C LYS A 120 -10.05 17.78 -1.62
N GLN A 121 -9.21 16.84 -2.02
CA GLN A 121 -8.83 16.58 -3.42
C GLN A 121 -9.82 15.58 -4.03
N TYR A 122 -11.06 15.98 -4.18
CA TYR A 122 -12.19 15.10 -4.51
C TYR A 122 -12.00 14.32 -5.82
N ASP A 123 -11.46 14.94 -6.87
CA ASP A 123 -11.26 14.26 -8.16
C ASP A 123 -10.19 13.17 -8.07
N ARG A 124 -9.13 13.41 -7.29
CA ARG A 124 -8.09 12.39 -7.02
C ARG A 124 -8.63 11.26 -6.15
N SER A 125 -9.48 11.58 -5.18
CA SER A 125 -10.17 10.60 -4.34
C SER A 125 -11.05 9.68 -5.19
N GLU A 126 -11.87 10.26 -6.08
CA GLU A 126 -12.72 9.50 -7.00
C GLU A 126 -11.88 8.58 -7.90
N ALA A 127 -10.83 9.10 -8.50
CA ALA A 127 -9.94 8.30 -9.35
C ALA A 127 -9.32 7.11 -8.59
N ALA A 128 -8.91 7.32 -7.33
CA ALA A 128 -8.36 6.26 -6.51
C ALA A 128 -9.41 5.17 -6.17
N TYR A 129 -10.61 5.57 -5.76
CA TYR A 129 -11.68 4.59 -5.47
C TYR A 129 -12.13 3.83 -6.73
N LEU A 130 -12.19 4.48 -7.89
CA LEU A 130 -12.46 3.82 -9.16
C LEU A 130 -11.36 2.81 -9.52
N ARG A 131 -10.10 3.14 -9.27
CA ARG A 131 -8.99 2.17 -9.41
C ARG A 131 -9.20 0.95 -8.53
N ALA A 132 -9.55 1.14 -7.25
CA ALA A 132 -9.87 0.05 -6.34
C ALA A 132 -11.04 -0.81 -6.86
N TYR A 133 -12.10 -0.17 -7.35
CA TYR A 133 -13.28 -0.84 -7.90
C TYR A 133 -12.93 -1.67 -9.14
N TYR A 134 -12.22 -1.10 -10.11
CA TYR A 134 -11.85 -1.81 -11.34
C TYR A 134 -10.82 -2.92 -11.10
N THR A 135 -9.96 -2.79 -10.08
CA THR A 135 -9.04 -3.86 -9.71
C THR A 135 -9.76 -5.08 -9.15
N CYS A 136 -10.83 -4.86 -8.39
CA CYS A 136 -11.63 -5.94 -7.79
C CYS A 136 -13.14 -5.60 -7.84
N PRO A 137 -13.79 -5.74 -9.02
CA PRO A 137 -15.17 -5.29 -9.23
C PRO A 137 -16.20 -5.97 -8.33
N ASN A 138 -15.88 -7.15 -7.77
CA ASN A 138 -16.76 -7.87 -6.87
C ASN A 138 -16.79 -7.32 -5.44
N ARG A 139 -15.85 -6.46 -5.06
CA ARG A 139 -15.84 -5.82 -3.74
C ARG A 139 -16.83 -4.67 -3.69
N ILE A 140 -17.61 -4.61 -2.62
CA ILE A 140 -18.61 -3.56 -2.38
C ILE A 140 -17.97 -2.29 -1.81
N TYR A 141 -16.92 -2.44 -1.02
CA TYR A 141 -16.32 -1.35 -0.28
C TYR A 141 -15.89 -0.13 -1.12
N PRO A 142 -15.27 -0.27 -2.31
CA PRO A 142 -14.98 0.91 -3.14
C PRO A 142 -16.23 1.68 -3.59
N LEU A 143 -17.35 0.98 -3.88
CA LEU A 143 -18.62 1.63 -4.24
C LEU A 143 -19.21 2.40 -3.05
N TYR A 144 -19.10 1.85 -1.84
CA TYR A 144 -19.50 2.54 -0.62
C TYR A 144 -18.69 3.84 -0.44
N LEU A 145 -17.38 3.81 -0.66
CA LEU A 145 -16.52 5.00 -0.59
C LEU A 145 -16.88 6.03 -1.67
N LEU A 146 -17.15 5.60 -2.90
CA LEU A 146 -17.59 6.48 -4.00
C LEU A 146 -18.93 7.14 -3.69
N THR A 147 -19.87 6.41 -3.11
CA THR A 147 -21.17 6.98 -2.70
C THR A 147 -20.98 8.05 -1.61
N LYS A 148 -20.17 7.76 -0.59
CA LYS A 148 -19.84 8.73 0.47
C LYS A 148 -19.09 9.94 -0.06
N LEU A 149 -18.22 9.76 -1.04
CA LEU A 149 -17.53 10.86 -1.71
C LEU A 149 -18.52 11.78 -2.44
N GLY A 150 -19.50 11.21 -3.17
CA GLY A 150 -20.55 11.99 -3.81
C GLY A 150 -21.31 12.85 -2.81
N ALA A 151 -21.69 12.28 -1.66
CA ALA A 151 -22.36 13.02 -0.58
C ALA A 151 -21.45 14.12 0.01
N ALA A 152 -20.19 13.81 0.29
CA ALA A 152 -19.24 14.78 0.86
C ALA A 152 -18.94 15.96 -0.08
N ARG A 153 -19.03 15.74 -1.39
CA ARG A 153 -18.86 16.76 -2.43
C ARG A 153 -20.15 17.56 -2.69
N GLY A 154 -21.31 17.08 -2.22
CA GLY A 154 -22.62 17.63 -2.59
C GLY A 154 -23.08 17.20 -4.01
N ASP A 155 -22.39 16.23 -4.62
CA ASP A 155 -22.74 15.69 -5.94
C ASP A 155 -23.76 14.54 -5.77
N ARG A 156 -25.04 14.95 -5.70
CA ARG A 156 -26.15 14.01 -5.51
C ARG A 156 -26.23 12.99 -6.63
N ALA A 157 -26.01 13.39 -7.88
CA ALA A 157 -26.08 12.48 -9.02
C ALA A 157 -25.05 11.36 -8.92
N LYS A 158 -23.82 11.66 -8.54
CA LYS A 158 -22.80 10.64 -8.29
C LYS A 158 -23.10 9.78 -7.07
N MET A 159 -23.58 10.38 -5.98
CA MET A 159 -24.00 9.64 -4.79
C MET A 159 -25.07 8.61 -5.14
N GLU A 160 -26.12 9.00 -5.85
CA GLU A 160 -27.21 8.10 -6.28
C GLU A 160 -26.68 7.04 -7.26
N HIS A 161 -25.90 7.43 -8.25
CA HIS A 161 -25.33 6.49 -9.23
C HIS A 161 -24.56 5.35 -8.59
N TYR A 162 -23.54 5.66 -7.76
CA TYR A 162 -22.73 4.63 -7.12
C TYR A 162 -23.50 3.88 -6.04
N GLY A 163 -24.41 4.56 -5.33
CA GLY A 163 -25.25 3.96 -4.31
C GLY A 163 -26.20 2.91 -4.87
N HIS A 164 -26.86 3.18 -6.01
CA HIS A 164 -27.71 2.19 -6.67
C HIS A 164 -26.90 0.97 -7.11
N ILE A 165 -25.74 1.16 -7.75
CA ILE A 165 -24.84 0.05 -8.13
C ILE A 165 -24.48 -0.80 -6.90
N LEU A 166 -24.19 -0.15 -5.75
CA LEU A 166 -23.87 -0.83 -4.51
C LEU A 166 -25.07 -1.65 -3.99
N LEU A 167 -26.25 -1.06 -3.95
CA LEU A 167 -27.45 -1.71 -3.41
C LEU A 167 -27.87 -2.93 -4.23
N ASP A 168 -27.75 -2.86 -5.56
CA ASP A 168 -28.10 -3.95 -6.48
C ASP A 168 -27.07 -5.08 -6.46
N LYS A 169 -25.84 -4.77 -6.01
CA LYS A 169 -24.76 -5.75 -6.01
C LYS A 169 -24.97 -6.84 -4.97
N ARG A 170 -24.91 -8.11 -5.40
CA ARG A 170 -24.94 -9.27 -4.50
C ARG A 170 -23.51 -9.61 -4.06
N PRO A 171 -23.21 -9.63 -2.75
CA PRO A 171 -21.91 -10.06 -2.26
C PRO A 171 -21.71 -11.55 -2.52
N LYS A 172 -20.49 -11.99 -2.86
CA LYS A 172 -20.17 -13.42 -2.96
C LYS A 172 -20.35 -14.16 -1.63
N VAL A 173 -20.02 -13.47 -0.54
CA VAL A 173 -20.15 -13.98 0.83
C VAL A 173 -20.97 -12.96 1.61
N PRO A 174 -22.12 -13.36 2.17
CA PRO A 174 -22.86 -12.49 3.10
C PRO A 174 -21.98 -12.08 4.28
N SER A 175 -22.08 -10.84 4.68
CA SER A 175 -21.25 -10.30 5.78
C SER A 175 -22.02 -9.18 6.47
N PRO A 176 -22.09 -9.16 7.81
CA PRO A 176 -22.73 -8.07 8.56
C PRO A 176 -22.22 -6.69 8.15
N ALA A 177 -20.90 -6.55 7.89
CA ALA A 177 -20.32 -5.29 7.44
C ALA A 177 -20.88 -4.83 6.08
N VAL A 178 -21.20 -5.76 5.17
CA VAL A 178 -21.84 -5.41 3.90
C VAL A 178 -23.29 -4.96 4.11
N ASP A 179 -24.01 -5.62 5.02
CA ASP A 179 -25.39 -5.27 5.33
C ASP A 179 -25.46 -3.89 6.01
N GLU A 180 -24.53 -3.58 6.90
CA GLU A 180 -24.36 -2.26 7.52
C GLU A 180 -24.08 -1.16 6.48
N MET A 181 -23.12 -1.39 5.57
CA MET A 181 -22.83 -0.44 4.48
C MET A 181 -24.09 -0.17 3.63
N LYS A 182 -24.81 -1.22 3.27
CA LYS A 182 -26.08 -1.08 2.48
C LYS A 182 -27.15 -0.34 3.27
N ALA A 183 -27.29 -0.61 4.56
CA ALA A 183 -28.24 0.07 5.41
C ALA A 183 -27.91 1.56 5.56
N GLU A 184 -26.64 1.90 5.69
CA GLU A 184 -26.19 3.30 5.72
C GLU A 184 -26.52 4.04 4.42
N ILE A 185 -26.26 3.42 3.25
CA ILE A 185 -26.56 4.04 1.97
C ILE A 185 -28.08 4.23 1.77
N ARG A 186 -28.92 3.28 2.21
CA ARG A 186 -30.38 3.47 2.17
C ARG A 186 -30.82 4.67 2.98
N ARG A 187 -30.31 4.81 4.22
CA ARG A 187 -30.58 5.99 5.07
C ARG A 187 -30.15 7.29 4.41
N MET A 188 -28.97 7.33 3.79
CA MET A 188 -28.51 8.51 3.05
C MET A 188 -29.44 8.91 1.88
N PHE A 189 -30.18 7.95 1.30
CA PHE A 189 -31.17 8.25 0.25
C PHE A 189 -32.50 8.71 0.82
N GLU A 190 -32.87 8.27 2.02
CA GLU A 190 -34.10 8.66 2.75
C GLU A 190 -33.97 10.06 3.34
N ASP A 191 -32.78 10.44 3.80
CA ASP A 191 -32.47 11.78 4.30
C ASP A 191 -32.48 12.82 3.15
N LYS A 192 -33.67 13.06 2.60
CA LYS A 192 -33.88 14.17 1.67
C LYS A 192 -33.77 15.48 2.46
N PRO A 193 -32.88 16.41 2.08
CA PRO A 193 -33.13 17.78 2.51
C PRO A 193 -34.50 18.15 1.96
N ASN A 194 -35.41 18.55 2.84
CA ASN A 194 -36.70 19.15 2.45
C ASN A 194 -36.37 20.37 1.56
N THR A 195 -36.31 20.17 0.25
CA THR A 195 -36.38 21.26 -0.73
C THR A 195 -37.84 21.66 -0.89
N ASN A 196 -38.38 22.26 0.15
CA ASN A 196 -39.54 23.10 0.10
C ASN A 196 -39.11 24.49 0.60
N GLU A 197 -38.56 25.29 -0.29
CA GLU A 197 -38.72 26.75 -0.31
C GLU A 197 -38.27 27.25 -1.69
#